data_3336441852bbf0100745d3a9673f091f
#
_entry.id   3336441852bbf0100745d3a9673f091f
#
_cell.length_a   1.000
_cell.length_b   1.000
_cell.length_c   1.000
_cell.angle_alpha   90.00
_cell.angle_beta   90.00
_cell.angle_gamma   90.00
#
_symmetry.space_group_name_H-M   'P 1'
#
loop_
_entity.id
_entity.type
_entity.pdbx_description
1 polymer ?
#
loop_
_entity_poly.entity_id
_entity_poly.type
_entity_poly.pdbx_seq_one_letter_code
_entity_poly.pdbx_strand_id
1 'polypeptide(L)'
;MPIPRRTRHSDRLYGSGAPRVTFAESLPSSASHAGGPRFSVMLPTYEPDHKLCRAVASVLAQAPPVDQMQIIVVDDASERSDVRALVHAVDPECRVEIIRHDGRLGLGGNWNRAIAAARGELVHLLHQDDYVLPGFYTRIDQLFRRTPSIGMAFCRCRIVDGDNHRIKTTSGARWTPGIIHRWLPMIAQRQRVQCPAAVVARSTYESLGGYRTDLCLTLDWEMWVRIAARYEVGYEPRTLAAYCRHTANESSRLAASGVIWPDLVRAITINAGSLPEASRAALVRRSATWYAGSARRAAAKQLARGEAGAARQTMSYVPHLLALAAGHAVQGTAARPAARPDTANRRVA
;
A
#
# COMPACT_ATOMS: atom_id res chain seq x y z
N MET A 1 -30.05 29.94 13.56
CA MET A 1 -30.58 29.14 12.41
C MET A 1 -29.52 28.12 12.01
N PRO A 2 -29.78 26.82 12.10
CA PRO A 2 -28.81 25.81 11.71
C PRO A 2 -28.76 25.67 10.18
N ILE A 3 -27.55 25.62 9.64
CA ILE A 3 -27.25 25.40 8.21
C ILE A 3 -27.68 23.97 7.84
N PRO A 4 -28.45 23.76 6.77
CA PRO A 4 -28.88 22.43 6.37
C PRO A 4 -27.71 21.58 5.92
N ARG A 5 -27.58 20.36 6.48
CA ARG A 5 -26.67 19.34 6.04
C ARG A 5 -26.96 18.99 4.56
N ARG A 6 -26.04 19.32 3.66
CA ARG A 6 -26.10 18.86 2.27
C ARG A 6 -25.98 17.34 2.25
N THR A 7 -27.04 16.68 1.82
CA THR A 7 -27.08 15.26 1.53
C THR A 7 -26.01 14.91 0.48
N ARG A 8 -25.18 13.93 0.81
CA ARG A 8 -24.08 13.44 -0.03
C ARG A 8 -24.63 12.91 -1.36
N HIS A 9 -24.17 13.46 -2.44
CA HIS A 9 -24.52 13.03 -3.82
C HIS A 9 -23.96 11.62 -4.17
N SER A 10 -23.12 11.04 -3.28
CA SER A 10 -22.48 9.73 -3.45
C SER A 10 -23.37 8.53 -3.15
N ASP A 11 -24.43 8.69 -2.35
CA ASP A 11 -25.22 7.53 -1.90
C ASP A 11 -26.17 6.94 -2.97
N ARG A 12 -26.34 7.62 -4.09
CA ARG A 12 -27.23 7.18 -5.18
C ARG A 12 -26.56 6.32 -6.26
N LEU A 13 -25.24 6.19 -6.25
CA LEU A 13 -24.51 5.48 -7.32
C LEU A 13 -23.96 4.11 -6.93
N TYR A 14 -23.96 3.74 -5.65
CA TYR A 14 -23.33 2.51 -5.19
C TYR A 14 -24.20 1.78 -4.17
N GLY A 15 -24.76 0.65 -4.59
CA GLY A 15 -25.50 -0.25 -3.71
C GLY A 15 -24.65 -0.75 -2.53
N SER A 16 -25.29 -0.94 -1.38
CA SER A 16 -24.71 -1.23 -0.06
C SER A 16 -24.09 -2.62 0.15
N GLY A 17 -23.55 -3.27 -0.87
CA GLY A 17 -23.21 -4.71 -0.86
C GLY A 17 -21.72 -5.10 -0.87
N ALA A 18 -20.76 -4.18 -0.71
CA ALA A 18 -19.34 -4.58 -0.63
C ALA A 18 -19.04 -5.18 0.76
N PRO A 19 -18.35 -6.34 0.87
CA PRO A 19 -17.98 -6.92 2.16
C PRO A 19 -17.12 -5.94 2.94
N ARG A 20 -17.56 -5.58 4.15
CA ARG A 20 -16.74 -4.80 5.10
C ARG A 20 -15.58 -5.68 5.53
N VAL A 21 -14.35 -5.22 5.31
CA VAL A 21 -13.18 -5.80 5.97
C VAL A 21 -13.30 -5.40 7.44
N THR A 22 -13.66 -6.35 8.29
CA THR A 22 -13.62 -6.14 9.73
C THR A 22 -12.16 -6.11 10.17
N PHE A 23 -11.75 -5.02 10.80
CA PHE A 23 -10.57 -5.07 11.66
C PHE A 23 -10.85 -6.06 12.79
N ALA A 24 -9.86 -6.86 13.17
CA ALA A 24 -9.94 -7.71 14.35
C ALA A 24 -10.13 -6.87 15.64
N GLU A 25 -9.79 -5.59 15.58
CA GLU A 25 -10.14 -4.57 16.58
C GLU A 25 -10.72 -3.38 15.81
N SER A 26 -11.92 -2.94 16.18
CA SER A 26 -12.47 -1.68 15.69
C SER A 26 -11.45 -0.57 15.94
N LEU A 27 -11.08 0.19 14.89
CA LEU A 27 -10.40 1.45 15.13
C LEU A 27 -11.27 2.23 16.13
N PRO A 28 -10.69 2.75 17.23
CA PRO A 28 -11.47 3.53 18.16
C PRO A 28 -12.18 4.62 17.37
N SER A 29 -13.52 4.66 17.47
CA SER A 29 -14.32 5.70 16.86
C SER A 29 -13.75 7.02 17.36
N SER A 30 -13.09 7.78 16.51
CA SER A 30 -12.54 9.05 16.89
C SER A 30 -13.71 9.99 17.18
N ALA A 31 -13.97 10.22 18.46
CA ALA A 31 -14.46 11.53 18.84
C ALA A 31 -13.58 12.54 18.10
N SER A 32 -14.19 13.44 17.32
CA SER A 32 -13.50 14.45 16.52
C SER A 32 -12.36 15.06 17.34
N HIS A 33 -11.11 14.68 17.02
CA HIS A 33 -9.95 15.32 17.62
C HIS A 33 -9.80 16.68 16.92
N ALA A 34 -10.62 17.64 17.32
CA ALA A 34 -10.33 19.04 17.05
C ALA A 34 -8.99 19.33 17.73
N GLY A 35 -7.89 19.42 16.96
CA GLY A 35 -6.55 19.71 17.47
C GLY A 35 -5.51 18.60 17.35
N GLY A 36 -5.79 17.48 16.66
CA GLY A 36 -4.77 16.45 16.35
C GLY A 36 -3.77 16.91 15.27
N PRO A 37 -2.63 16.17 15.11
CA PRO A 37 -1.65 16.51 14.11
C PRO A 37 -2.22 16.42 12.68
N ARG A 38 -1.70 17.23 11.78
CA ARG A 38 -2.10 17.18 10.37
C ARG A 38 -1.71 15.87 9.70
N PHE A 39 -0.49 15.39 9.99
CA PHE A 39 0.03 14.13 9.44
C PHE A 39 0.33 13.12 10.54
N SER A 40 0.10 11.84 10.24
CA SER A 40 0.77 10.73 10.87
C SER A 40 1.60 10.01 9.81
N VAL A 41 2.93 10.02 10.00
CA VAL A 41 3.87 9.28 9.17
C VAL A 41 4.23 8.01 9.92
N MET A 42 3.79 6.89 9.37
CA MET A 42 3.94 5.57 9.95
C MET A 42 4.97 4.79 9.14
N LEU A 43 6.05 4.35 9.79
CA LEU A 43 7.12 3.57 9.17
C LEU A 43 7.04 2.10 9.65
N PRO A 44 6.21 1.27 8.99
CA PRO A 44 6.16 -0.15 9.31
C PRO A 44 7.51 -0.81 8.97
N THR A 45 8.05 -1.55 9.93
CA THR A 45 9.44 -2.04 9.92
C THR A 45 9.49 -3.50 10.35
N TYR A 46 10.35 -4.29 9.73
CA TYR A 46 10.75 -5.62 10.15
C TYR A 46 12.17 -5.92 9.67
N GLU A 47 13.07 -6.24 10.62
CA GLU A 47 14.49 -6.49 10.36
C GLU A 47 15.13 -5.43 9.45
N PRO A 48 15.01 -4.13 9.82
CA PRO A 48 15.55 -3.07 8.98
C PRO A 48 17.06 -3.06 8.95
N ASP A 49 17.61 -2.48 7.89
CA ASP A 49 19.00 -2.08 7.77
C ASP A 49 19.14 -0.54 7.81
N HIS A 50 20.31 -0.03 7.45
CA HIS A 50 20.61 1.40 7.38
C HIS A 50 19.64 2.22 6.48
N LYS A 51 18.83 1.58 5.65
CA LYS A 51 17.85 2.28 4.82
C LYS A 51 16.74 2.91 5.67
N LEU A 52 16.44 2.33 6.86
CA LEU A 52 15.53 2.94 7.82
C LEU A 52 16.02 4.33 8.24
N CYS A 53 17.34 4.52 8.45
CA CYS A 53 17.90 5.83 8.77
C CYS A 53 17.58 6.85 7.67
N ARG A 54 17.71 6.46 6.38
CA ARG A 54 17.37 7.33 5.25
C ARG A 54 15.87 7.64 5.20
N ALA A 55 15.02 6.65 5.43
CA ALA A 55 13.57 6.83 5.48
C ALA A 55 13.19 7.86 6.54
N VAL A 56 13.64 7.66 7.78
CA VAL A 56 13.42 8.58 8.92
C VAL A 56 13.97 9.96 8.63
N ALA A 57 15.24 10.09 8.21
CA ALA A 57 15.86 11.37 7.92
C ALA A 57 15.11 12.16 6.82
N SER A 58 14.56 11.47 5.82
CA SER A 58 13.79 12.11 4.74
C SER A 58 12.48 12.75 5.23
N VAL A 59 11.88 12.17 6.28
CA VAL A 59 10.69 12.71 6.95
C VAL A 59 11.08 13.87 7.84
N LEU A 60 12.08 13.69 8.71
CA LEU A 60 12.53 14.71 9.65
C LEU A 60 12.97 16.00 8.95
N ALA A 61 13.65 15.90 7.80
CA ALA A 61 14.05 17.05 6.98
C ALA A 61 12.88 17.92 6.50
N GLN A 62 11.63 17.44 6.60
CA GLN A 62 10.43 18.14 6.16
C GLN A 62 9.39 18.23 7.27
N ALA A 63 9.70 17.76 8.47
CA ALA A 63 8.75 17.71 9.57
C ALA A 63 8.46 19.12 10.09
N PRO A 64 7.18 19.52 10.15
CA PRO A 64 6.77 20.72 10.88
C PRO A 64 6.90 20.48 12.41
N PRO A 65 6.55 21.46 13.27
CA PRO A 65 6.50 21.28 14.72
C PRO A 65 5.77 20.00 15.14
N VAL A 66 6.08 19.52 16.35
CA VAL A 66 5.69 18.21 16.86
C VAL A 66 4.16 18.01 16.95
N ASP A 67 3.44 19.07 17.21
CA ASP A 67 1.97 19.11 17.28
C ASP A 67 1.29 18.96 15.91
N GLN A 68 2.02 19.20 14.81
CA GLN A 68 1.47 19.13 13.46
C GLN A 68 1.80 17.83 12.73
N MET A 69 2.78 17.06 13.18
CA MET A 69 3.16 15.80 12.56
C MET A 69 3.56 14.76 13.61
N GLN A 70 2.87 13.66 13.62
CA GLN A 70 3.25 12.42 14.33
C GLN A 70 4.16 11.60 13.43
N ILE A 71 5.27 11.08 13.97
CA ILE A 71 6.21 10.19 13.24
C ILE A 71 6.44 8.97 14.11
N ILE A 72 6.08 7.79 13.60
CA ILE A 72 6.19 6.53 14.36
C ILE A 72 6.84 5.45 13.49
N VAL A 73 7.88 4.82 14.02
CA VAL A 73 8.39 3.54 13.55
C VAL A 73 7.61 2.42 14.23
N VAL A 74 7.01 1.52 13.45
CA VAL A 74 6.18 0.42 13.94
C VAL A 74 6.88 -0.90 13.64
N ASP A 75 7.56 -1.43 14.66
CA ASP A 75 8.44 -2.60 14.56
C ASP A 75 7.65 -3.90 14.74
N ASP A 76 7.65 -4.75 13.73
CA ASP A 76 6.98 -6.07 13.69
C ASP A 76 7.80 -7.15 14.40
N ALA A 77 8.26 -6.87 15.63
CA ALA A 77 9.05 -7.77 16.47
C ALA A 77 10.39 -8.19 15.83
N SER A 78 11.21 -7.23 15.39
CA SER A 78 12.57 -7.49 14.87
C SER A 78 13.46 -8.07 15.96
N GLU A 79 14.17 -9.15 15.66
CA GLU A 79 15.04 -9.84 16.63
C GLU A 79 16.53 -9.59 16.40
N ARG A 80 16.93 -9.35 15.14
CA ARG A 80 18.33 -9.20 14.73
C ARG A 80 18.77 -7.77 14.57
N SER A 81 17.83 -6.86 14.32
CA SER A 81 18.10 -5.45 14.07
C SER A 81 17.80 -4.61 15.30
N ASP A 82 18.73 -3.78 15.72
CA ASP A 82 18.49 -2.76 16.75
C ASP A 82 17.80 -1.55 16.13
N VAL A 83 16.47 -1.60 16.09
CA VAL A 83 15.63 -0.53 15.54
C VAL A 83 15.84 0.80 16.29
N ARG A 84 16.06 0.75 17.63
CA ARG A 84 16.28 1.97 18.43
C ARG A 84 17.60 2.64 18.05
N ALA A 85 18.67 1.86 17.92
CA ALA A 85 19.97 2.40 17.52
C ALA A 85 19.91 3.02 16.12
N LEU A 86 19.24 2.37 15.15
CA LEU A 86 19.08 2.90 13.81
C LEU A 86 18.31 4.22 13.79
N VAL A 87 17.21 4.33 14.54
CA VAL A 87 16.43 5.58 14.62
C VAL A 87 17.23 6.67 15.32
N HIS A 88 17.83 6.37 16.48
CA HIS A 88 18.59 7.36 17.26
C HIS A 88 19.79 7.93 16.48
N ALA A 89 20.39 7.16 15.59
CA ALA A 89 21.50 7.63 14.75
C ALA A 89 21.16 8.85 13.87
N VAL A 90 19.86 9.07 13.58
CA VAL A 90 19.38 10.18 12.72
C VAL A 90 18.35 11.07 13.42
N ASP A 91 17.96 10.70 14.63
CA ASP A 91 16.99 11.42 15.47
C ASP A 91 17.47 11.49 16.93
N PRO A 92 18.55 12.20 17.21
CA PRO A 92 19.09 12.36 18.58
C PRO A 92 18.14 13.14 19.50
N GLU A 93 17.20 13.92 18.95
CA GLU A 93 16.21 14.69 19.69
C GLU A 93 14.97 13.87 20.07
N CYS A 94 14.92 12.58 19.72
CA CYS A 94 13.82 11.66 20.03
C CYS A 94 12.44 12.16 19.53
N ARG A 95 12.42 12.73 18.34
CA ARG A 95 11.22 13.21 17.65
C ARG A 95 10.32 12.06 17.18
N VAL A 96 10.94 10.90 16.89
CA VAL A 96 10.30 9.71 16.34
C VAL A 96 9.94 8.75 17.47
N GLU A 97 8.67 8.44 17.59
CA GLU A 97 8.17 7.39 18.48
C GLU A 97 8.44 6.01 17.89
N ILE A 98 8.74 5.02 18.74
CA ILE A 98 8.91 3.62 18.32
C ILE A 98 7.89 2.75 19.06
N ILE A 99 7.02 2.10 18.30
CA ILE A 99 6.10 1.07 18.78
C ILE A 99 6.63 -0.28 18.31
N ARG A 100 6.83 -1.21 19.25
CA ARG A 100 7.24 -2.59 18.95
C ARG A 100 6.13 -3.57 19.36
N HIS A 101 5.85 -4.54 18.50
CA HIS A 101 4.92 -5.62 18.79
C HIS A 101 5.59 -6.74 19.61
N ASP A 102 4.80 -7.43 20.42
CA ASP A 102 5.26 -8.60 21.19
C ASP A 102 5.52 -9.81 20.29
N GLY A 103 4.93 -9.85 19.09
CA GLY A 103 5.09 -10.91 18.12
C GLY A 103 4.82 -10.44 16.70
N ARG A 104 5.35 -11.16 15.74
CA ARG A 104 5.26 -10.83 14.32
C ARG A 104 3.83 -10.92 13.78
N LEU A 105 3.32 -9.84 13.23
CA LEU A 105 1.98 -9.72 12.62
C LEU A 105 2.01 -9.93 11.10
N GLY A 106 3.18 -9.79 10.48
CA GLY A 106 3.35 -9.77 9.03
C GLY A 106 2.93 -8.45 8.39
N LEU A 107 3.14 -8.34 7.08
CA LEU A 107 3.03 -7.07 6.33
C LEU A 107 1.70 -6.36 6.58
N GLY A 108 0.58 -7.00 6.26
CA GLY A 108 -0.74 -6.40 6.39
C GLY A 108 -1.16 -6.14 7.85
N GLY A 109 -0.77 -7.03 8.77
CA GLY A 109 -1.02 -6.85 10.21
C GLY A 109 -0.27 -5.64 10.77
N ASN A 110 1.02 -5.52 10.45
CA ASN A 110 1.84 -4.38 10.87
C ASN A 110 1.31 -3.04 10.29
N TRP A 111 0.90 -3.02 9.02
CA TRP A 111 0.31 -1.82 8.42
C TRP A 111 -1.00 -1.41 9.09
N ASN A 112 -1.85 -2.38 9.42
CA ASN A 112 -3.11 -2.10 10.11
C ASN A 112 -2.88 -1.56 11.53
N ARG A 113 -1.89 -2.09 12.26
CA ARG A 113 -1.50 -1.55 13.57
C ARG A 113 -0.92 -0.14 13.46
N ALA A 114 -0.13 0.12 12.42
CA ALA A 114 0.37 1.46 12.12
C ALA A 114 -0.78 2.45 11.90
N ILE A 115 -1.77 2.09 11.07
CA ILE A 115 -2.96 2.93 10.85
C ILE A 115 -3.76 3.14 12.15
N ALA A 116 -3.91 2.10 12.95
CA ALA A 116 -4.64 2.18 14.24
C ALA A 116 -3.95 3.14 15.24
N ALA A 117 -2.63 3.27 15.21
CA ALA A 117 -1.85 4.18 16.03
C ALA A 117 -1.82 5.63 15.49
N ALA A 118 -2.27 5.84 14.25
CA ALA A 118 -2.25 7.15 13.62
C ALA A 118 -3.31 8.09 14.20
N ARG A 119 -2.88 9.27 14.67
CA ARG A 119 -3.76 10.33 15.21
C ARG A 119 -4.01 11.48 14.23
N GLY A 120 -3.17 11.60 13.19
CA GLY A 120 -3.25 12.65 12.19
C GLY A 120 -4.45 12.52 11.26
N GLU A 121 -4.88 13.63 10.70
CA GLU A 121 -5.95 13.66 9.69
C GLU A 121 -5.53 12.93 8.40
N LEU A 122 -4.25 12.99 8.06
CA LEU A 122 -3.64 12.38 6.89
C LEU A 122 -2.63 11.33 7.33
N VAL A 123 -2.75 10.12 6.80
CA VAL A 123 -1.88 8.99 7.12
C VAL A 123 -0.98 8.67 5.94
N HIS A 124 0.32 8.66 6.17
CA HIS A 124 1.34 8.26 5.22
C HIS A 124 2.02 6.98 5.71
N LEU A 125 1.89 5.87 4.97
CA LEU A 125 2.68 4.67 5.18
C LEU A 125 3.96 4.77 4.36
N LEU A 126 5.10 4.94 5.02
CA LEU A 126 6.42 4.99 4.41
C LEU A 126 7.21 3.76 4.82
N HIS A 127 7.55 2.89 3.87
CA HIS A 127 8.29 1.67 4.19
C HIS A 127 9.73 1.98 4.59
N GLN A 128 10.32 1.07 5.34
CA GLN A 128 11.67 1.21 5.94
C GLN A 128 12.81 1.42 4.93
N ASP A 129 12.59 1.06 3.66
CA ASP A 129 13.58 1.14 2.58
C ASP A 129 13.32 2.27 1.58
N ASP A 130 12.16 2.93 1.70
CA ASP A 130 11.70 4.01 0.84
C ASP A 130 12.00 5.39 1.46
N TYR A 131 11.79 6.47 0.69
CA TYR A 131 11.97 7.82 1.22
C TYR A 131 11.18 8.87 0.43
N VAL A 132 10.98 10.04 1.06
CA VAL A 132 10.33 11.20 0.44
C VAL A 132 11.33 12.25 0.01
N LEU A 133 10.97 13.01 -1.03
CA LEU A 133 11.78 14.11 -1.55
C LEU A 133 11.25 15.47 -1.07
N PRO A 134 12.06 16.53 -1.09
CA PRO A 134 11.67 17.85 -0.61
C PRO A 134 10.35 18.35 -1.21
N GLY A 135 9.48 18.85 -0.35
CA GLY A 135 8.16 19.37 -0.71
C GLY A 135 7.04 18.33 -0.76
N PHE A 136 7.29 17.07 -0.40
CA PHE A 136 6.27 16.00 -0.41
C PHE A 136 5.06 16.38 0.44
N TYR A 137 5.25 16.61 1.73
CA TYR A 137 4.13 16.87 2.65
C TYR A 137 3.39 18.17 2.31
N THR A 138 4.11 19.23 2.01
CA THR A 138 3.51 20.54 1.65
C THR A 138 2.60 20.43 0.42
N ARG A 139 3.04 19.71 -0.64
CA ARG A 139 2.27 19.58 -1.87
C ARG A 139 1.09 18.64 -1.74
N ILE A 140 1.26 17.56 -1.03
CA ILE A 140 0.16 16.64 -0.75
C ILE A 140 -0.89 17.32 0.11
N ASP A 141 -0.49 18.05 1.16
CA ASP A 141 -1.43 18.83 1.99
C ASP A 141 -2.25 19.83 1.19
N GLN A 142 -1.63 20.54 0.25
CA GLN A 142 -2.32 21.48 -0.64
C GLN A 142 -3.45 20.83 -1.45
N LEU A 143 -3.30 19.56 -1.87
CA LEU A 143 -4.35 18.83 -2.58
C LEU A 143 -5.55 18.58 -1.66
N PHE A 144 -5.32 18.10 -0.44
CA PHE A 144 -6.40 17.84 0.52
C PHE A 144 -7.10 19.13 0.98
N ARG A 145 -6.35 20.21 1.18
CA ARG A 145 -6.93 21.53 1.58
C ARG A 145 -7.81 22.11 0.46
N ARG A 146 -7.40 21.96 -0.80
CA ARG A 146 -8.17 22.47 -1.95
C ARG A 146 -9.40 21.64 -2.26
N THR A 147 -9.40 20.36 -1.91
CA THR A 147 -10.45 19.41 -2.28
C THR A 147 -10.74 18.45 -1.12
N PRO A 148 -11.66 18.81 -0.21
CA PRO A 148 -11.99 17.99 0.96
C PRO A 148 -12.62 16.62 0.65
N SER A 149 -13.05 16.37 -0.59
CA SER A 149 -13.61 15.09 -1.04
C SER A 149 -12.55 14.02 -1.39
N ILE A 150 -11.28 14.40 -1.40
CA ILE A 150 -10.18 13.48 -1.67
C ILE A 150 -10.04 12.47 -0.52
N GLY A 151 -10.17 11.17 -0.84
CA GLY A 151 -9.89 10.11 0.13
C GLY A 151 -8.41 9.71 0.15
N MET A 152 -7.70 9.94 -0.96
CA MET A 152 -6.29 9.63 -1.14
C MET A 152 -5.66 10.61 -2.13
N ALA A 153 -4.41 10.99 -1.90
CA ALA A 153 -3.59 11.70 -2.87
C ALA A 153 -2.26 10.99 -3.07
N PHE A 154 -1.71 11.06 -4.29
CA PHE A 154 -0.39 10.51 -4.57
C PHE A 154 0.40 11.36 -5.55
N CYS A 155 1.72 11.16 -5.56
CA CYS A 155 2.64 11.82 -6.47
C CYS A 155 3.33 10.82 -7.42
N ARG A 156 4.16 11.33 -8.34
CA ARG A 156 5.08 10.47 -9.07
C ARG A 156 6.16 9.95 -8.13
N CYS A 157 6.60 8.73 -8.41
CA CYS A 157 7.59 8.03 -7.63
C CYS A 157 8.84 7.73 -8.49
N ARG A 158 10.01 7.97 -7.94
CA ARG A 158 11.29 7.49 -8.48
C ARG A 158 11.46 6.04 -8.03
N ILE A 159 11.76 5.14 -8.96
CA ILE A 159 12.17 3.78 -8.66
C ILE A 159 13.69 3.78 -8.67
N VAL A 160 14.29 3.38 -7.55
CA VAL A 160 15.75 3.28 -7.39
C VAL A 160 16.17 1.85 -7.06
N ASP A 161 17.42 1.51 -7.29
CA ASP A 161 18.01 0.24 -6.83
C ASP A 161 18.50 0.32 -5.38
N GLY A 162 19.14 -0.76 -4.90
CA GLY A 162 19.69 -0.83 -3.54
C GLY A 162 20.74 0.22 -3.23
N ASP A 163 21.47 0.67 -4.25
CA ASP A 163 22.53 1.69 -4.18
C ASP A 163 22.01 3.11 -4.46
N ASN A 164 20.67 3.24 -4.53
CA ASN A 164 19.98 4.52 -4.77
C ASN A 164 20.16 5.09 -6.20
N HIS A 165 20.63 4.31 -7.17
CA HIS A 165 20.65 4.74 -8.56
C HIS A 165 19.24 4.67 -9.15
N ARG A 166 18.89 5.70 -9.93
CA ARG A 166 17.57 5.77 -10.55
C ARG A 166 17.42 4.76 -11.69
N ILE A 167 16.49 3.81 -11.53
CA ILE A 167 16.08 2.89 -12.57
C ILE A 167 15.10 3.55 -13.53
N LYS A 168 14.05 4.17 -12.99
CA LYS A 168 13.00 4.87 -13.76
C LYS A 168 12.17 5.79 -12.86
N THR A 169 11.24 6.52 -13.46
CA THR A 169 10.18 7.26 -12.75
C THR A 169 8.82 6.75 -13.22
N THR A 170 7.84 6.68 -12.31
CA THR A 170 6.48 6.27 -12.65
C THR A 170 5.87 7.22 -13.69
N SER A 171 5.00 6.69 -14.55
CA SER A 171 4.30 7.48 -15.56
C SER A 171 3.41 8.53 -14.89
N GLY A 172 3.34 9.71 -15.49
CA GLY A 172 2.40 10.74 -15.06
C GLY A 172 0.95 10.35 -15.35
N ALA A 173 0.03 10.78 -14.50
CA ALA A 173 -1.40 10.62 -14.70
C ALA A 173 -2.05 11.89 -15.29
N ARG A 174 -1.47 13.07 -15.00
CA ARG A 174 -1.84 14.38 -15.55
C ARG A 174 -0.67 15.37 -15.41
N TRP A 175 -0.76 16.51 -16.07
CA TRP A 175 0.32 17.51 -16.10
C TRP A 175 0.28 18.51 -14.93
N THR A 176 -0.89 18.73 -14.35
CA THR A 176 -1.11 19.70 -13.27
C THR A 176 -1.64 19.02 -12.02
N PRO A 177 -1.40 19.56 -10.79
CA PRO A 177 -2.00 19.04 -9.57
C PRO A 177 -3.53 19.06 -9.59
N GLY A 178 -4.18 18.12 -8.93
CA GLY A 178 -5.63 18.08 -8.76
C GLY A 178 -6.23 16.68 -8.88
N ILE A 179 -7.54 16.58 -9.00
CA ILE A 179 -8.28 15.31 -9.08
C ILE A 179 -8.01 14.61 -10.41
N ILE A 180 -7.84 13.29 -10.35
CA ILE A 180 -7.80 12.46 -11.56
C ILE A 180 -9.21 11.95 -11.86
N HIS A 181 -9.84 12.55 -12.86
CA HIS A 181 -11.11 12.03 -13.36
C HIS A 181 -10.94 10.64 -13.98
N ARG A 182 -11.91 9.74 -13.73
CA ARG A 182 -11.89 8.35 -14.24
C ARG A 182 -10.68 7.53 -13.75
N TRP A 183 -10.20 7.77 -12.52
CA TRP A 183 -9.08 7.04 -11.96
C TRP A 183 -9.40 5.54 -11.72
N LEU A 184 -10.62 5.21 -11.28
CA LEU A 184 -11.02 3.85 -10.99
C LEU A 184 -10.74 2.86 -12.15
N PRO A 185 -11.13 3.10 -13.40
CA PRO A 185 -10.79 2.21 -14.51
C PRO A 185 -9.28 2.02 -14.73
N MET A 186 -8.49 3.03 -14.41
CA MET A 186 -7.03 2.98 -14.59
C MET A 186 -6.36 2.14 -13.50
N ILE A 187 -6.76 2.34 -12.23
CA ILE A 187 -6.17 1.60 -11.10
C ILE A 187 -6.74 0.18 -11.02
N ALA A 188 -8.00 -0.04 -11.39
CA ALA A 188 -8.59 -1.37 -11.45
C ALA A 188 -7.91 -2.28 -12.49
N GLN A 189 -7.38 -1.71 -13.56
CA GLN A 189 -6.67 -2.49 -14.58
C GLN A 189 -5.34 -3.05 -14.05
N ARG A 190 -4.58 -2.28 -13.28
CA ARG A 190 -3.27 -2.68 -12.75
C ARG A 190 -2.79 -1.74 -11.65
N GLN A 191 -1.88 -2.21 -10.81
CA GLN A 191 -1.15 -1.40 -9.84
C GLN A 191 -0.38 -0.27 -10.54
N ARG A 192 -0.56 0.97 -10.08
CA ARG A 192 0.04 2.19 -10.64
C ARG A 192 0.67 3.10 -9.60
N VAL A 193 0.37 2.89 -8.32
CA VAL A 193 0.77 3.76 -7.21
C VAL A 193 1.70 2.98 -6.29
N GLN A 194 2.88 3.48 -6.07
CA GLN A 194 3.81 2.95 -5.08
C GLN A 194 3.42 3.47 -3.70
N CYS A 195 3.43 2.61 -2.68
CA CYS A 195 2.99 2.94 -1.33
C CYS A 195 3.64 4.23 -0.78
N PRO A 196 4.98 4.44 -0.88
CA PRO A 196 5.61 5.66 -0.35
C PRO A 196 5.18 6.96 -1.04
N ALA A 197 4.49 6.87 -2.17
CA ALA A 197 4.00 8.05 -2.89
C ALA A 197 2.58 8.46 -2.50
N ALA A 198 1.90 7.67 -1.67
CA ALA A 198 0.47 7.80 -1.35
C ALA A 198 0.23 8.26 0.09
N VAL A 199 -0.69 9.20 0.25
CA VAL A 199 -1.23 9.63 1.55
C VAL A 199 -2.74 9.46 1.52
N VAL A 200 -3.30 8.91 2.57
CA VAL A 200 -4.73 8.61 2.69
C VAL A 200 -5.32 9.42 3.84
N ALA A 201 -6.51 9.98 3.66
CA ALA A 201 -7.26 10.59 4.76
C ALA A 201 -7.60 9.50 5.80
N ARG A 202 -7.34 9.77 7.10
CA ARG A 202 -7.64 8.81 8.17
C ARG A 202 -9.10 8.37 8.15
N SER A 203 -10.01 9.29 7.91
CA SER A 203 -11.45 9.02 7.76
C SER A 203 -11.79 8.04 6.63
N THR A 204 -10.93 7.94 5.61
CA THR A 204 -11.08 6.95 4.54
C THR A 204 -10.80 5.54 5.06
N TYR A 205 -9.75 5.34 5.86
CA TYR A 205 -9.49 4.06 6.52
C TYR A 205 -10.59 3.70 7.54
N GLU A 206 -11.05 4.68 8.31
CA GLU A 206 -12.17 4.49 9.26
C GLU A 206 -13.46 4.03 8.56
N SER A 207 -13.73 4.57 7.37
CA SER A 207 -14.91 4.23 6.57
C SER A 207 -14.81 2.90 5.82
N LEU A 208 -13.63 2.62 5.25
CA LEU A 208 -13.42 1.46 4.37
C LEU A 208 -12.83 0.24 5.09
N GLY A 209 -12.25 0.44 6.25
CA GLY A 209 -11.42 -0.56 6.92
C GLY A 209 -9.96 -0.54 6.43
N GLY A 210 -9.09 -1.32 7.09
CA GLY A 210 -7.66 -1.41 6.79
C GLY A 210 -7.33 -2.27 5.59
N TYR A 211 -6.06 -2.61 5.51
CA TYR A 211 -5.52 -3.50 4.49
C TYR A 211 -5.94 -4.96 4.73
N ARG A 212 -6.16 -5.68 3.67
CA ARG A 212 -6.47 -7.12 3.74
C ARG A 212 -5.23 -7.91 4.13
N THR A 213 -5.34 -8.70 5.18
CA THR A 213 -4.25 -9.56 5.68
C THR A 213 -4.18 -10.90 4.95
N ASP A 214 -5.17 -11.21 4.12
CA ASP A 214 -5.22 -12.40 3.28
C ASP A 214 -4.62 -12.17 1.87
N LEU A 215 -4.09 -10.97 1.59
CA LEU A 215 -3.24 -10.65 0.46
C LEU A 215 -1.80 -10.43 0.93
N CYS A 216 -0.82 -10.92 0.15
CA CYS A 216 0.59 -10.87 0.51
C CYS A 216 1.32 -9.67 -0.08
N LEU A 217 1.06 -9.34 -1.34
CA LEU A 217 1.77 -8.30 -2.11
C LEU A 217 0.86 -7.25 -2.72
N THR A 218 -0.39 -7.62 -2.95
CA THR A 218 -1.34 -6.78 -3.70
C THR A 218 -2.32 -6.05 -2.78
N LEU A 219 -2.05 -6.05 -1.46
CA LEU A 219 -2.89 -5.42 -0.45
C LEU A 219 -3.01 -3.90 -0.66
N ASP A 220 -1.93 -3.23 -1.09
CA ASP A 220 -1.94 -1.83 -1.45
C ASP A 220 -2.79 -1.57 -2.70
N TRP A 221 -2.66 -2.41 -3.74
CA TRP A 221 -3.45 -2.28 -4.95
C TRP A 221 -4.95 -2.47 -4.68
N GLU A 222 -5.31 -3.44 -3.85
CA GLU A 222 -6.71 -3.66 -3.42
C GLU A 222 -7.24 -2.40 -2.71
N MET A 223 -6.48 -1.85 -1.78
CA MET A 223 -6.85 -0.63 -1.07
C MET A 223 -7.04 0.55 -2.02
N TRP A 224 -6.13 0.74 -2.97
CA TRP A 224 -6.25 1.84 -3.95
C TRP A 224 -7.49 1.70 -4.85
N VAL A 225 -7.87 0.48 -5.23
CA VAL A 225 -9.11 0.22 -5.98
C VAL A 225 -10.33 0.50 -5.10
N ARG A 226 -10.34 0.04 -3.87
CA ARG A 226 -11.42 0.25 -2.89
C ARG A 226 -11.63 1.73 -2.58
N ILE A 227 -10.55 2.51 -2.41
CA ILE A 227 -10.63 3.96 -2.25
C ILE A 227 -11.18 4.63 -3.51
N ALA A 228 -10.61 4.32 -4.68
CA ALA A 228 -11.03 4.93 -5.95
C ALA A 228 -12.49 4.64 -6.33
N ALA A 229 -13.08 3.57 -5.79
CA ALA A 229 -14.50 3.24 -5.97
C ALA A 229 -15.44 4.13 -5.13
N ARG A 230 -14.94 4.83 -4.11
CA ARG A 230 -15.77 5.57 -3.14
C ARG A 230 -15.39 7.04 -2.99
N TYR A 231 -14.16 7.40 -3.31
CA TYR A 231 -13.58 8.72 -3.09
C TYR A 231 -12.88 9.24 -4.34
N GLU A 232 -12.74 10.56 -4.39
CA GLU A 232 -11.89 11.21 -5.36
C GLU A 232 -10.42 10.98 -5.00
N VAL A 233 -9.57 10.91 -6.03
CA VAL A 233 -8.14 10.70 -5.88
C VAL A 233 -7.38 11.91 -6.41
N GLY A 234 -6.58 12.51 -5.54
CA GLY A 234 -5.71 13.63 -5.83
C GLY A 234 -4.38 13.17 -6.44
N TYR A 235 -3.80 14.03 -7.26
CA TYR A 235 -2.53 13.76 -7.91
C TYR A 235 -1.62 14.98 -7.95
N GLU A 236 -0.36 14.77 -7.60
CA GLU A 236 0.74 15.73 -7.74
C GLU A 236 1.71 15.23 -8.84
N PRO A 237 1.91 15.98 -9.95
CA PRO A 237 2.74 15.52 -11.06
C PRO A 237 4.25 15.53 -10.79
N ARG A 238 4.71 16.15 -9.72
CA ARG A 238 6.12 16.14 -9.34
C ARG A 238 6.53 14.78 -8.78
N THR A 239 7.81 14.45 -8.95
CA THR A 239 8.41 13.25 -8.36
C THR A 239 8.86 13.60 -6.95
N LEU A 240 8.10 13.16 -5.94
CA LEU A 240 8.30 13.54 -4.54
C LEU A 240 8.49 12.33 -3.60
N ALA A 241 8.48 11.12 -4.13
CA ALA A 241 8.79 9.91 -3.38
C ALA A 241 9.77 9.03 -4.16
N ALA A 242 10.46 8.16 -3.45
CA ALA A 242 11.34 7.15 -4.01
C ALA A 242 11.01 5.77 -3.42
N TYR A 243 10.83 4.81 -4.31
CA TYR A 243 10.64 3.40 -4.01
C TYR A 243 11.94 2.65 -4.28
N CYS A 244 12.50 2.05 -3.24
CA CYS A 244 13.75 1.30 -3.32
C CYS A 244 13.48 -0.16 -3.70
N ARG A 245 14.06 -0.60 -4.81
CA ARG A 245 13.90 -1.95 -5.33
C ARG A 245 15.20 -2.73 -5.20
N HIS A 246 15.27 -3.63 -4.24
CA HIS A 246 16.43 -4.50 -4.01
C HIS A 246 16.00 -5.95 -3.78
N THR A 247 16.94 -6.89 -3.85
CA THR A 247 16.64 -8.32 -3.75
C THR A 247 16.11 -8.76 -2.40
N ALA A 248 16.48 -8.05 -1.33
CA ALA A 248 16.08 -8.37 0.03
C ALA A 248 14.73 -7.76 0.45
N ASN A 249 14.09 -6.88 -0.38
CA ASN A 249 12.78 -6.37 -0.01
C ASN A 249 11.68 -7.44 -0.12
N GLU A 250 10.62 -7.31 0.69
CA GLU A 250 9.55 -8.30 0.77
C GLU A 250 8.91 -8.56 -0.61
N SER A 251 8.69 -7.52 -1.40
CA SER A 251 8.13 -7.63 -2.75
C SER A 251 9.02 -8.47 -3.68
N SER A 252 10.33 -8.32 -3.61
CA SER A 252 11.27 -9.10 -4.43
C SER A 252 11.35 -10.56 -3.97
N ARG A 253 11.37 -10.80 -2.65
CA ARG A 253 11.35 -12.15 -2.08
C ARG A 253 10.09 -12.92 -2.46
N LEU A 254 8.92 -12.31 -2.28
CA LEU A 254 7.64 -12.93 -2.61
C LEU A 254 7.45 -13.09 -4.14
N ALA A 255 7.98 -12.17 -4.94
CA ALA A 255 7.98 -12.34 -6.39
C ALA A 255 8.86 -13.52 -6.83
N ALA A 256 10.03 -13.69 -6.20
CA ALA A 256 10.94 -14.81 -6.48
C ALA A 256 10.36 -16.17 -6.06
N SER A 257 9.56 -16.20 -4.97
CA SER A 257 8.87 -17.43 -4.52
C SER A 257 7.67 -17.83 -5.38
N GLY A 258 7.28 -17.02 -6.37
CA GLY A 258 6.11 -17.27 -7.23
C GLY A 258 4.75 -16.95 -6.60
N VAL A 259 4.71 -16.48 -5.35
CA VAL A 259 3.47 -16.13 -4.62
C VAL A 259 2.73 -14.97 -5.26
N ILE A 260 3.39 -14.13 -6.04
CA ILE A 260 2.78 -12.96 -6.69
C ILE A 260 1.59 -13.34 -7.61
N TRP A 261 1.65 -14.45 -8.31
CA TRP A 261 0.63 -14.79 -9.30
C TRP A 261 -0.70 -15.23 -8.68
N PRO A 262 -0.74 -16.15 -7.70
CA PRO A 262 -1.96 -16.47 -6.98
C PRO A 262 -2.53 -15.24 -6.24
N ASP A 263 -1.67 -14.41 -5.67
CA ASP A 263 -2.08 -13.18 -5.00
C ASP A 263 -2.74 -12.19 -5.96
N LEU A 264 -2.21 -12.03 -7.18
CA LEU A 264 -2.81 -11.21 -8.24
C LEU A 264 -4.16 -11.75 -8.72
N VAL A 265 -4.29 -13.07 -8.92
CA VAL A 265 -5.58 -13.68 -9.28
C VAL A 265 -6.62 -13.40 -8.20
N ARG A 266 -6.24 -13.59 -6.94
CA ARG A 266 -7.10 -13.31 -5.79
C ARG A 266 -7.48 -11.83 -5.70
N ALA A 267 -6.51 -10.91 -5.85
CA ALA A 267 -6.76 -9.47 -5.81
C ALA A 267 -7.71 -9.01 -6.93
N ILE A 268 -7.59 -9.54 -8.16
CA ILE A 268 -8.52 -9.23 -9.25
C ILE A 268 -9.96 -9.65 -8.87
N THR A 269 -10.12 -10.84 -8.28
CA THR A 269 -11.42 -11.36 -7.84
C THR A 269 -12.01 -10.48 -6.72
N ILE A 270 -11.21 -10.10 -5.74
CA ILE A 270 -11.63 -9.23 -4.63
C ILE A 270 -11.99 -7.83 -5.15
N ASN A 271 -11.14 -7.25 -6.00
CA ASN A 271 -11.35 -5.92 -6.57
C ASN A 271 -12.68 -5.86 -7.36
N ALA A 272 -13.09 -6.96 -8.00
CA ALA A 272 -14.36 -7.02 -8.72
C ALA A 272 -15.55 -6.62 -7.84
N GLY A 273 -15.53 -6.95 -6.54
CA GLY A 273 -16.56 -6.57 -5.58
C GLY A 273 -16.69 -5.07 -5.34
N SER A 274 -15.61 -4.31 -5.57
CA SER A 274 -15.58 -2.84 -5.42
C SER A 274 -15.93 -2.09 -6.70
N LEU A 275 -16.05 -2.80 -7.85
CA LEU A 275 -16.32 -2.16 -9.14
C LEU A 275 -17.83 -1.97 -9.39
N PRO A 276 -18.21 -0.86 -10.05
CA PRO A 276 -19.59 -0.65 -10.48
C PRO A 276 -20.07 -1.79 -11.38
N GLU A 277 -21.30 -2.28 -11.13
CA GLU A 277 -21.85 -3.44 -11.82
C GLU A 277 -21.80 -3.33 -13.35
N ALA A 278 -22.20 -2.17 -13.88
CA ALA A 278 -22.22 -1.92 -15.32
C ALA A 278 -20.85 -2.02 -16.02
N SER A 279 -19.74 -1.85 -15.28
CA SER A 279 -18.38 -1.90 -15.85
C SER A 279 -17.53 -3.04 -15.30
N ARG A 280 -18.02 -3.77 -14.30
CA ARG A 280 -17.29 -4.82 -13.57
C ARG A 280 -16.65 -5.85 -14.51
N ALA A 281 -17.45 -6.49 -15.35
CA ALA A 281 -16.96 -7.54 -16.25
C ALA A 281 -15.88 -7.01 -17.22
N ALA A 282 -16.06 -5.80 -17.75
CA ALA A 282 -15.10 -5.19 -18.66
C ALA A 282 -13.77 -4.85 -17.95
N LEU A 283 -13.83 -4.33 -16.71
CA LEU A 283 -12.63 -3.97 -15.94
C LEU A 283 -11.88 -5.22 -15.46
N VAL A 284 -12.57 -6.25 -14.99
CA VAL A 284 -11.98 -7.55 -14.63
C VAL A 284 -11.28 -8.16 -15.84
N ARG A 285 -11.94 -8.22 -17.00
CA ARG A 285 -11.35 -8.72 -18.24
C ARG A 285 -10.08 -7.98 -18.61
N ARG A 286 -10.10 -6.63 -18.57
CA ARG A 286 -8.92 -5.80 -18.87
C ARG A 286 -7.76 -6.07 -17.92
N SER A 287 -8.04 -6.20 -16.63
CA SER A 287 -7.05 -6.50 -15.60
C SER A 287 -6.44 -7.88 -15.81
N ALA A 288 -7.26 -8.89 -15.91
CA ALA A 288 -6.85 -10.28 -16.07
C ALA A 288 -6.04 -10.51 -17.36
N THR A 289 -6.48 -9.92 -18.48
CA THR A 289 -5.73 -9.97 -19.76
C THR A 289 -4.36 -9.30 -19.63
N TRP A 290 -4.29 -8.13 -18.96
CA TRP A 290 -3.03 -7.41 -18.77
C TRP A 290 -2.03 -8.24 -17.94
N TYR A 291 -2.50 -8.86 -16.84
CA TYR A 291 -1.65 -9.69 -15.98
C TYR A 291 -1.29 -11.03 -16.63
N ALA A 292 -2.17 -11.62 -17.46
CA ALA A 292 -1.82 -12.80 -18.27
C ALA A 292 -0.65 -12.48 -19.23
N GLY A 293 -0.70 -11.34 -19.91
CA GLY A 293 0.43 -10.85 -20.73
C GLY A 293 1.68 -10.59 -19.90
N SER A 294 1.55 -10.08 -18.69
CA SER A 294 2.68 -9.84 -17.78
C SER A 294 3.32 -11.15 -17.30
N ALA A 295 2.51 -12.18 -17.00
CA ALA A 295 2.98 -13.51 -16.64
C ALA A 295 3.78 -14.15 -17.77
N ARG A 296 3.29 -14.09 -19.01
CA ARG A 296 4.01 -14.60 -20.17
C ARG A 296 5.37 -13.92 -20.37
N ARG A 297 5.42 -12.58 -20.25
CA ARG A 297 6.69 -11.83 -20.33
C ARG A 297 7.65 -12.18 -19.19
N ALA A 298 7.14 -12.38 -17.99
CA ALA A 298 7.95 -12.80 -16.84
C ALA A 298 8.53 -14.21 -17.07
N ALA A 299 7.71 -15.16 -17.50
CA ALA A 299 8.15 -16.53 -17.81
C ALA A 299 9.21 -16.56 -18.93
N ALA A 300 9.05 -15.77 -19.98
CA ALA A 300 10.06 -15.66 -21.04
C ALA A 300 11.41 -15.14 -20.50
N LYS A 301 11.39 -14.14 -19.61
CA LYS A 301 12.62 -13.64 -18.96
C LYS A 301 13.25 -14.68 -18.03
N GLN A 302 12.44 -15.45 -17.30
CA GLN A 302 12.91 -16.54 -16.45
C GLN A 302 13.58 -17.65 -17.29
N LEU A 303 12.97 -18.04 -18.41
CA LEU A 303 13.56 -19.00 -19.34
C LEU A 303 14.90 -18.51 -19.89
N ALA A 304 15.00 -17.26 -20.29
CA ALA A 304 16.24 -16.65 -20.77
C ALA A 304 17.38 -16.62 -19.71
N ARG A 305 17.05 -16.79 -18.43
CA ARG A 305 17.99 -16.91 -17.31
C ARG A 305 18.26 -18.35 -16.87
N GLY A 306 17.71 -19.34 -17.59
CA GLY A 306 17.80 -20.74 -17.22
C GLY A 306 16.86 -21.18 -16.07
N GLU A 307 15.97 -20.33 -15.63
CA GLU A 307 15.04 -20.54 -14.49
C GLU A 307 13.77 -21.30 -14.94
N ALA A 308 13.92 -22.46 -15.59
CA ALA A 308 12.82 -23.19 -16.22
C ALA A 308 11.69 -23.60 -15.24
N GLY A 309 12.05 -23.93 -13.98
CA GLY A 309 11.06 -24.24 -12.93
C GLY A 309 10.17 -23.06 -12.60
N ALA A 310 10.77 -21.88 -12.36
CA ALA A 310 10.05 -20.63 -12.09
C ALA A 310 9.16 -20.22 -13.28
N ALA A 311 9.66 -20.39 -14.50
CA ALA A 311 8.89 -20.09 -15.71
C ALA A 311 7.66 -20.99 -15.84
N ARG A 312 7.78 -22.30 -15.59
CA ARG A 312 6.64 -23.24 -15.57
C ARG A 312 5.61 -22.84 -14.51
N GLN A 313 6.06 -22.53 -13.29
CA GLN A 313 5.18 -22.06 -12.22
C GLN A 313 4.47 -20.76 -12.59
N THR A 314 5.16 -19.77 -13.15
CA THR A 314 4.56 -18.52 -13.64
C THR A 314 3.51 -18.81 -14.71
N MET A 315 3.80 -19.67 -15.68
CA MET A 315 2.87 -20.01 -16.78
C MET A 315 1.64 -20.77 -16.30
N SER A 316 1.71 -21.53 -15.21
CA SER A 316 0.55 -22.25 -14.68
C SER A 316 -0.60 -21.33 -14.22
N TYR A 317 -0.32 -20.05 -13.95
CA TYR A 317 -1.35 -19.06 -13.59
C TYR A 317 -1.99 -18.35 -14.80
N VAL A 318 -1.41 -18.48 -16.00
CA VAL A 318 -1.98 -17.85 -17.21
C VAL A 318 -3.41 -18.35 -17.51
N PRO A 319 -3.70 -19.67 -17.45
CA PRO A 319 -5.05 -20.16 -17.62
C PRO A 319 -6.06 -19.57 -16.62
N HIS A 320 -5.68 -19.42 -15.34
CA HIS A 320 -6.53 -18.82 -14.31
C HIS A 320 -6.86 -17.35 -14.63
N LEU A 321 -5.88 -16.58 -15.05
CA LEU A 321 -6.08 -15.19 -15.48
C LEU A 321 -6.95 -15.10 -16.74
N LEU A 322 -6.78 -16.01 -17.69
CA LEU A 322 -7.62 -16.05 -18.89
C LEU A 322 -9.06 -16.48 -18.57
N ALA A 323 -9.26 -17.40 -17.62
CA ALA A 323 -10.60 -17.78 -17.15
C ALA A 323 -11.32 -16.59 -16.51
N LEU A 324 -10.63 -15.79 -15.65
CA LEU A 324 -11.19 -14.53 -15.15
C LEU A 324 -11.51 -13.54 -16.26
N ALA A 325 -10.67 -13.44 -17.29
CA ALA A 325 -10.91 -12.57 -18.43
C ALA A 325 -12.15 -13.03 -19.26
N ALA A 326 -12.44 -14.32 -19.28
CA ALA A 326 -13.62 -14.90 -19.91
C ALA A 326 -14.90 -14.81 -19.05
N GLY A 327 -14.79 -14.32 -17.81
CA GLY A 327 -15.92 -14.21 -16.89
C GLY A 327 -16.21 -15.48 -16.07
N HIS A 328 -15.31 -16.45 -16.09
CA HIS A 328 -15.45 -17.66 -15.29
C HIS A 328 -14.98 -17.44 -13.85
N ALA A 329 -15.69 -18.01 -12.88
CA ALA A 329 -15.22 -18.05 -11.50
C ALA A 329 -14.00 -18.98 -11.40
N VAL A 330 -12.90 -18.48 -10.81
CA VAL A 330 -11.73 -19.31 -10.53
C VAL A 330 -11.89 -19.92 -9.14
N GLN A 331 -12.20 -21.22 -9.09
CA GLN A 331 -12.24 -21.98 -7.84
C GLN A 331 -10.80 -22.34 -7.42
N GLY A 332 -10.50 -22.26 -6.12
CA GLY A 332 -9.30 -22.89 -5.54
C GLY A 332 -8.04 -22.04 -5.41
N THR A 333 -8.12 -20.71 -5.42
CA THR A 333 -6.95 -19.85 -5.07
C THR A 333 -6.84 -19.56 -3.56
N ALA A 334 -7.29 -20.48 -2.71
CA ALA A 334 -6.95 -20.43 -1.30
C ALA A 334 -5.44 -20.68 -1.17
N ALA A 335 -4.63 -19.62 -1.15
CA ALA A 335 -3.26 -19.73 -0.68
C ALA A 335 -3.35 -20.23 0.77
N ARG A 336 -2.84 -21.44 1.01
CA ARG A 336 -2.52 -21.86 2.39
C ARG A 336 -1.62 -20.78 2.96
N PRO A 337 -1.90 -20.25 4.15
CA PRO A 337 -0.93 -19.42 4.82
C PRO A 337 0.39 -20.19 4.85
N ALA A 338 1.49 -19.54 4.54
CA ALA A 338 2.81 -20.13 4.60
C ALA A 338 2.94 -20.76 5.98
N ALA A 339 3.23 -22.07 6.02
CA ALA A 339 3.44 -22.81 7.26
C ALA A 339 4.45 -22.02 8.08
N ARG A 340 4.14 -21.77 9.35
CA ARG A 340 5.10 -21.22 10.30
C ARG A 340 6.34 -22.11 10.25
N PRO A 341 7.56 -21.57 10.15
CA PRO A 341 8.74 -22.40 10.33
C PRO A 341 8.64 -23.02 11.71
N ASP A 342 8.70 -24.33 11.72
CA ASP A 342 8.62 -25.17 12.93
C ASP A 342 9.83 -24.84 13.82
N THR A 343 9.60 -24.18 14.95
CA THR A 343 10.60 -23.88 15.97
C THR A 343 10.68 -25.01 17.00
N ALA A 344 10.33 -26.23 16.62
CA ALA A 344 10.52 -27.42 17.44
C ALA A 344 11.74 -28.19 16.94
N ASN A 345 12.86 -28.02 17.59
CA ASN A 345 13.92 -28.95 17.90
C ASN A 345 15.33 -28.37 17.75
N ARG A 346 15.83 -27.76 18.78
CA ARG A 346 17.24 -27.95 19.24
C ARG A 346 17.26 -27.92 20.77
N ARG A 347 16.87 -29.00 21.36
CA ARG A 347 17.45 -29.49 22.63
C ARG A 347 18.46 -30.55 22.25
N VAL A 348 19.56 -30.61 23.08
CA VAL A 348 20.68 -31.56 23.11
C VAL A 348 21.90 -31.06 22.30
N ALA A 349 23.06 -30.89 22.84
CA ALA A 349 23.77 -31.28 24.07
C ALA A 349 24.84 -30.22 24.35
#